data_a51d2058f9388f47483267bb3bce64ae
#
_entry.id   a51d2058f9388f47483267bb3bce64ae
#
_cell.length_a   1.000
_cell.length_b   1.000
_cell.length_c   1.000
_cell.angle_alpha   90.00
_cell.angle_beta   90.00
_cell.angle_gamma   90.00
#
_symmetry.space_group_name_H-M   'P 1'
#
loop_
_entity.id
_entity.type
_entity.pdbx_description
1 polymer ?
#
loop_
_entity_poly.entity_id
_entity_poly.type
_entity_poly.pdbx_seq_one_letter_code
_entity_poly.pdbx_strand_id
1 'polypeptide(L)'
;AWGATCMKKNSSLPHRRLYYILLFHLQYIVEHFLCLIEELGMSVTTVYIGGGTPTTLNDKQLEKLLCAISKRIDTAKLLEYTLEAGRPDTITEKKLKIAKRHGVSRISVNPQTLNDEILKEIGRKHTTEDFYRAYSIAQNSGIKDINVDLIAGLPGDDFENFSETIDKIIDLAPSNITVHTFYVKKASDALKNNKEVYSASGGDVAKSVSYSQIKTKFAGYRPYYM
;
A
#
# COMPACT_ATOMS: atom_id res chain seq x y z
N ALA A 1 12.63 21.05 1.75
CA ALA A 1 12.16 21.60 0.49
C ALA A 1 12.92 20.93 -0.64
N TRP A 2 12.35 19.93 -1.30
CA TRP A 2 12.93 19.29 -2.47
C TRP A 2 12.32 19.94 -3.70
N GLY A 3 13.16 20.71 -4.44
CA GLY A 3 12.77 21.36 -5.68
C GLY A 3 12.57 20.32 -6.78
N ALA A 4 11.35 20.19 -7.28
CA ALA A 4 11.07 19.46 -8.51
C ALA A 4 11.52 20.31 -9.69
N THR A 5 12.63 19.94 -10.32
CA THR A 5 13.06 20.53 -11.61
C THR A 5 12.12 20.03 -12.70
N CYS A 6 11.26 20.92 -13.18
CA CYS A 6 10.34 20.67 -14.27
C CYS A 6 11.13 20.60 -15.60
N MET A 7 11.40 19.41 -16.13
CA MET A 7 11.90 19.25 -17.48
C MET A 7 10.78 19.42 -18.49
N LYS A 8 10.94 20.35 -19.44
CA LYS A 8 10.05 20.52 -20.59
C LYS A 8 9.90 19.20 -21.34
N LYS A 9 8.65 18.85 -21.67
CA LYS A 9 8.31 17.74 -22.56
C LYS A 9 9.04 17.92 -23.91
N ASN A 10 10.09 17.13 -24.12
CA ASN A 10 10.53 16.77 -25.46
C ASN A 10 10.07 15.34 -25.73
N SER A 11 9.14 15.24 -26.64
CA SER A 11 8.54 14.02 -27.15
C SER A 11 9.60 13.17 -27.83
N SER A 12 9.82 11.95 -27.34
CA SER A 12 10.36 10.78 -28.04
C SER A 12 11.43 9.96 -27.33
N LEU A 13 11.38 9.87 -26.00
CA LEU A 13 12.10 8.79 -25.34
C LEU A 13 11.10 7.66 -25.07
N PRO A 14 11.33 6.43 -25.56
CA PRO A 14 10.43 5.33 -25.31
C PRO A 14 10.33 5.08 -23.80
N HIS A 15 9.12 4.98 -23.28
CA HIS A 15 8.80 4.76 -21.85
C HIS A 15 9.67 3.70 -21.16
N ARG A 16 10.17 2.72 -21.89
CA ARG A 16 11.09 1.67 -21.40
C ARG A 16 12.44 2.23 -20.89
N ARG A 17 13.02 3.25 -21.52
CA ARG A 17 14.32 3.80 -21.09
C ARG A 17 14.21 4.58 -19.77
N LEU A 18 13.11 5.30 -19.55
CA LEU A 18 12.89 6.04 -18.31
C LEU A 18 12.76 5.11 -17.11
N TYR A 19 12.07 3.97 -17.26
CA TYR A 19 11.94 2.96 -16.22
C TYR A 19 13.26 2.30 -15.83
N TYR A 20 14.16 2.06 -16.79
CA TYR A 20 15.49 1.52 -16.49
C TYR A 20 16.37 2.53 -15.74
N ILE A 21 16.29 3.80 -16.07
CA ILE A 21 17.02 4.86 -15.38
C ILE A 21 16.53 5.01 -13.94
N LEU A 22 15.22 5.04 -13.70
CA LEU A 22 14.61 5.10 -12.36
C LEU A 22 15.01 3.89 -11.49
N LEU A 23 14.99 2.69 -12.02
CA LEU A 23 15.38 1.48 -11.30
C LEU A 23 16.87 1.44 -10.98
N PHE A 24 17.71 1.90 -11.90
CA PHE A 24 19.15 1.99 -11.68
C PHE A 24 19.46 3.00 -10.57
N HIS A 25 18.79 4.16 -10.56
CA HIS A 25 18.93 5.15 -9.50
C HIS A 25 18.39 4.64 -8.16
N LEU A 26 17.25 3.95 -8.14
CA LEU A 26 16.69 3.39 -6.93
C LEU A 26 17.63 2.34 -6.32
N GLN A 27 18.20 1.46 -7.13
CA GLN A 27 19.18 0.47 -6.67
C GLN A 27 20.44 1.16 -6.11
N TYR A 28 20.96 2.17 -6.80
CA TYR A 28 22.11 2.94 -6.35
C TYR A 28 21.85 3.64 -5.01
N ILE A 29 20.67 4.27 -4.87
CA ILE A 29 20.27 4.93 -3.61
C ILE A 29 20.18 3.90 -2.48
N VAL A 30 19.53 2.75 -2.72
CA VAL A 30 19.42 1.67 -1.71
C VAL A 30 20.80 1.16 -1.31
N GLU A 31 21.69 0.86 -2.26
CA GLU A 31 23.05 0.41 -1.98
C GLU A 31 23.86 1.44 -1.20
N HIS A 32 23.75 2.72 -1.54
CA HIS A 32 24.44 3.81 -0.83
C HIS A 32 23.95 3.96 0.61
N PHE A 33 22.62 3.93 0.84
CA PHE A 33 22.06 3.98 2.19
C PHE A 33 22.47 2.78 3.04
N LEU A 34 22.50 1.58 2.47
CA LEU A 34 22.91 0.37 3.19
C LEU A 34 24.40 0.42 3.57
N CYS A 35 25.24 0.92 2.69
CA CYS A 35 26.67 1.16 2.98
C CYS A 35 26.84 2.13 4.15
N LEU A 36 26.11 3.24 4.13
CA LEU A 36 26.16 4.25 5.20
C LEU A 36 25.70 3.67 6.55
N ILE A 37 24.65 2.84 6.58
CA ILE A 37 24.18 2.15 7.78
C ILE A 37 25.28 1.24 8.35
N GLU A 38 25.97 0.49 7.49
CA GLU A 38 27.09 -0.36 7.89
C GLU A 38 28.26 0.46 8.45
N GLU A 39 28.65 1.56 7.78
CA GLU A 39 29.72 2.46 8.23
C GLU A 39 29.42 3.12 9.58
N LEU A 40 28.15 3.43 9.83
CA LEU A 40 27.70 4.03 11.11
C LEU A 40 27.52 2.99 12.23
N GLY A 41 27.72 1.70 11.95
CA GLY A 41 27.50 0.62 12.91
C GLY A 41 26.06 0.47 13.38
N MET A 42 25.09 0.92 12.55
CA MET A 42 23.66 0.85 12.87
C MET A 42 23.10 -0.53 12.53
N SER A 43 22.20 -1.03 13.37
CA SER A 43 21.46 -2.26 13.09
C SER A 43 20.07 -1.93 12.52
N VAL A 44 19.73 -2.56 11.40
CA VAL A 44 18.39 -2.45 10.81
C VAL A 44 17.47 -3.46 11.47
N THR A 45 16.38 -2.98 12.07
CA THR A 45 15.37 -3.83 12.71
C THR A 45 14.11 -3.99 11.88
N THR A 46 13.80 -3.02 11.02
CA THR A 46 12.63 -3.05 10.15
C THR A 46 12.97 -2.52 8.76
N VAL A 47 12.31 -3.06 7.75
CA VAL A 47 12.39 -2.58 6.35
C VAL A 47 10.99 -2.39 5.81
N TYR A 48 10.73 -1.22 5.22
CA TYR A 48 9.48 -0.91 4.56
C TYR A 48 9.74 -0.47 3.12
N ILE A 49 9.19 -1.20 2.16
CA ILE A 49 9.23 -0.85 0.74
C ILE A 49 7.86 -0.31 0.35
N GLY A 50 7.76 0.99 0.19
CA GLY A 50 6.52 1.69 -0.13
C GLY A 50 6.71 2.82 -1.14
N GLY A 51 5.71 3.70 -1.24
CA GLY A 51 5.69 4.84 -2.16
C GLY A 51 4.74 4.61 -3.32
N GLY A 52 5.23 4.53 -4.55
CA GLY A 52 4.37 4.15 -5.69
C GLY A 52 4.32 2.64 -5.82
N THR A 53 3.28 1.99 -5.47
CA THR A 53 3.01 0.55 -5.49
C THR A 53 4.15 -0.36 -6.01
N PRO A 54 5.03 -0.90 -5.16
CA PRO A 54 6.18 -1.71 -5.56
C PRO A 54 5.85 -2.91 -6.45
N THR A 55 4.65 -3.45 -6.32
CA THR A 55 4.17 -4.58 -7.13
C THR A 55 3.82 -4.21 -8.57
N THR A 56 3.90 -2.93 -8.97
CA THR A 56 3.89 -2.52 -10.38
C THR A 56 5.18 -2.88 -11.12
N LEU A 57 6.26 -3.10 -10.39
CA LEU A 57 7.49 -3.65 -10.94
C LEU A 57 7.22 -5.03 -11.56
N ASN A 58 7.85 -5.33 -12.70
CA ASN A 58 7.80 -6.69 -13.23
C ASN A 58 8.62 -7.65 -12.35
N ASP A 59 8.45 -8.96 -12.55
CA ASP A 59 9.06 -9.99 -11.71
C ASP A 59 10.59 -9.83 -11.60
N LYS A 60 11.27 -9.56 -12.72
CA LYS A 60 12.75 -9.39 -12.73
C LYS A 60 13.20 -8.15 -11.99
N GLN A 61 12.41 -7.07 -12.07
CA GLN A 61 12.70 -5.81 -11.40
C GLN A 61 12.48 -5.93 -9.89
N LEU A 62 11.38 -6.56 -9.48
CA LEU A 62 11.08 -6.83 -8.07
C LEU A 62 12.14 -7.75 -7.47
N GLU A 63 12.50 -8.84 -8.16
CA GLU A 63 13.57 -9.74 -7.76
C GLU A 63 14.89 -9.00 -7.55
N LYS A 64 15.27 -8.14 -8.49
CA LYS A 64 16.52 -7.38 -8.43
C LYS A 64 16.55 -6.42 -7.22
N LEU A 65 15.45 -5.74 -6.95
CA LEU A 65 15.31 -4.84 -5.81
C LEU A 65 15.43 -5.60 -4.49
N LEU A 66 14.67 -6.67 -4.33
CA LEU A 66 14.67 -7.46 -3.10
C LEU A 66 16.00 -8.19 -2.87
N CYS A 67 16.64 -8.65 -3.95
CA CYS A 67 17.98 -9.25 -3.90
C CYS A 67 19.03 -8.23 -3.43
N ALA A 68 18.97 -6.98 -3.88
CA ALA A 68 19.91 -5.94 -3.43
C ALA A 68 19.82 -5.72 -1.92
N ILE A 69 18.61 -5.72 -1.38
CA ILE A 69 18.36 -5.57 0.07
C ILE A 69 18.84 -6.81 0.83
N SER A 70 18.43 -8.01 0.43
CA SER A 70 18.73 -9.25 1.15
C SER A 70 20.22 -9.66 1.10
N LYS A 71 21.01 -9.09 0.21
CA LYS A 71 22.47 -9.26 0.19
C LYS A 71 23.20 -8.45 1.27
N ARG A 72 22.61 -7.37 1.74
CA ARG A 72 23.21 -6.44 2.69
C ARG A 72 22.60 -6.52 4.09
N ILE A 73 21.33 -6.88 4.16
CA ILE A 73 20.61 -7.01 5.42
C ILE A 73 20.29 -8.48 5.66
N ASP A 74 20.62 -8.99 6.83
CA ASP A 74 20.15 -10.29 7.30
C ASP A 74 18.64 -10.22 7.57
N THR A 75 17.84 -10.55 6.55
CA THR A 75 16.38 -10.43 6.61
C THR A 75 15.75 -11.37 7.64
N ALA A 76 16.45 -12.40 8.09
CA ALA A 76 15.98 -13.30 9.14
C ALA A 76 15.99 -12.64 10.54
N LYS A 77 16.79 -11.59 10.73
CA LYS A 77 16.87 -10.82 11.99
C LYS A 77 15.92 -9.63 12.05
N LEU A 78 15.23 -9.33 10.93
CA LEU A 78 14.27 -8.23 10.92
C LEU A 78 13.04 -8.58 11.75
N LEU A 79 12.58 -7.63 12.55
CA LEU A 79 11.31 -7.70 13.28
C LEU A 79 10.13 -7.63 12.29
N GLU A 80 10.27 -6.77 11.27
CA GLU A 80 9.28 -6.62 10.21
C GLU A 80 9.98 -6.27 8.88
N TYR A 81 9.57 -6.94 7.81
CA TYR A 81 9.94 -6.60 6.45
C TYR A 81 8.68 -6.49 5.60
N THR A 82 8.24 -5.25 5.39
CA THR A 82 6.99 -4.92 4.70
C THR A 82 7.22 -4.59 3.24
N LEU A 83 6.44 -5.21 2.36
CA LEU A 83 6.27 -4.83 0.95
C LEU A 83 4.86 -4.28 0.75
N GLU A 84 4.75 -2.99 0.39
CA GLU A 84 3.47 -2.38 0.05
C GLU A 84 2.98 -2.89 -1.31
N ALA A 85 2.07 -3.85 -1.30
CA ALA A 85 1.41 -4.35 -2.50
C ALA A 85 0.07 -3.63 -2.75
N GLY A 86 0.01 -2.35 -2.44
CA GLY A 86 -1.17 -1.51 -2.26
C GLY A 86 -2.24 -1.50 -3.36
N ARG A 87 -2.00 -2.17 -4.50
CA ARG A 87 -2.96 -2.29 -5.60
C ARG A 87 -3.24 -3.77 -5.90
N PRO A 88 -4.45 -4.25 -5.62
CA PRO A 88 -4.85 -5.64 -5.86
C PRO A 88 -4.56 -6.14 -7.28
N ASP A 89 -4.81 -5.31 -8.29
CA ASP A 89 -4.59 -5.63 -9.71
C ASP A 89 -3.13 -5.89 -10.09
N THR A 90 -2.17 -5.55 -9.23
CA THR A 90 -0.73 -5.74 -9.48
C THR A 90 -0.14 -6.97 -8.77
N ILE A 91 -0.91 -7.63 -7.92
CA ILE A 91 -0.49 -8.79 -7.13
C ILE A 91 -0.58 -10.06 -7.97
N THR A 92 0.50 -10.85 -7.98
CA THR A 92 0.55 -12.17 -8.61
C THR A 92 1.24 -13.17 -7.69
N GLU A 93 0.88 -14.45 -7.80
CA GLU A 93 1.56 -15.52 -7.03
C GLU A 93 3.07 -15.48 -7.19
N LYS A 94 3.55 -15.24 -8.41
CA LYS A 94 4.98 -15.21 -8.71
C LYS A 94 5.68 -14.09 -7.96
N LYS A 95 5.09 -12.87 -7.92
CA LYS A 95 5.66 -11.74 -7.17
C LYS A 95 5.68 -12.01 -5.67
N LEU A 96 4.62 -12.62 -5.13
CA LEU A 96 4.60 -12.95 -3.71
C LEU A 96 5.58 -14.09 -3.35
N LYS A 97 5.76 -15.08 -4.22
CA LYS A 97 6.83 -16.10 -4.06
C LYS A 97 8.23 -15.47 -4.08
N ILE A 98 8.46 -14.49 -4.95
CA ILE A 98 9.70 -13.69 -4.95
C ILE A 98 9.86 -12.95 -3.62
N ALA A 99 8.85 -12.22 -3.18
CA ALA A 99 8.86 -11.47 -1.93
C ALA A 99 9.17 -12.38 -0.73
N LYS A 100 8.46 -13.50 -0.62
CA LYS A 100 8.67 -14.50 0.44
C LYS A 100 10.10 -15.04 0.47
N ARG A 101 10.66 -15.39 -0.70
CA ARG A 101 12.01 -15.91 -0.82
C ARG A 101 13.08 -14.93 -0.33
N HIS A 102 12.85 -13.63 -0.46
CA HIS A 102 13.72 -12.56 0.02
C HIS A 102 13.44 -12.11 1.45
N GLY A 103 12.61 -12.83 2.19
CA GLY A 103 12.37 -12.58 3.61
C GLY A 103 11.27 -11.59 3.93
N VAL A 104 10.47 -11.14 2.95
CA VAL A 104 9.31 -10.30 3.22
C VAL A 104 8.36 -11.05 4.16
N SER A 105 8.08 -10.45 5.32
CA SER A 105 7.24 -11.02 6.37
C SER A 105 5.83 -10.42 6.40
N ARG A 106 5.64 -9.23 5.81
CA ARG A 106 4.37 -8.52 5.78
C ARG A 106 4.09 -7.89 4.41
N ILE A 107 2.84 -7.94 3.97
CA ILE A 107 2.36 -7.24 2.77
C ILE A 107 1.09 -6.45 3.06
N SER A 108 0.85 -5.39 2.29
CA SER A 108 -0.41 -4.65 2.31
C SER A 108 -1.21 -4.94 1.06
N VAL A 109 -2.48 -5.33 1.21
CA VAL A 109 -3.44 -5.52 0.11
C VAL A 109 -4.60 -4.55 0.33
N ASN A 110 -4.62 -3.44 -0.41
CA ASN A 110 -5.43 -2.28 -0.04
C ASN A 110 -6.64 -2.10 -0.98
N PRO A 111 -7.85 -2.55 -0.58
CA PRO A 111 -9.07 -2.32 -1.36
C PRO A 111 -9.51 -0.85 -1.30
N GLN A 112 -9.25 -0.15 -0.22
CA GLN A 112 -9.74 1.18 0.17
C GLN A 112 -11.23 1.16 0.59
N THR A 113 -12.09 0.53 -0.19
CA THR A 113 -13.50 0.20 0.04
C THR A 113 -13.85 -1.08 -0.73
N LEU A 114 -14.95 -1.73 -0.38
CA LEU A 114 -15.53 -2.85 -1.12
C LEU A 114 -16.77 -2.44 -1.95
N ASN A 115 -16.82 -1.18 -2.39
CA ASN A 115 -17.85 -0.66 -3.27
C ASN A 115 -17.23 -0.26 -4.61
N ASP A 116 -17.57 -0.97 -5.69
CA ASP A 116 -16.98 -0.78 -7.01
C ASP A 116 -17.33 0.57 -7.65
N GLU A 117 -18.48 1.15 -7.32
CA GLU A 117 -18.88 2.47 -7.82
C GLU A 117 -17.99 3.55 -7.21
N ILE A 118 -17.76 3.46 -5.90
CA ILE A 118 -16.86 4.37 -5.18
C ILE A 118 -15.42 4.19 -5.66
N LEU A 119 -14.94 2.94 -5.85
CA LEU A 119 -13.61 2.68 -6.42
C LEU A 119 -13.43 3.37 -7.77
N LYS A 120 -14.42 3.28 -8.64
CA LYS A 120 -14.42 3.96 -9.94
C LYS A 120 -14.40 5.49 -9.80
N GLU A 121 -15.20 6.04 -8.89
CA GLU A 121 -15.27 7.48 -8.65
C GLU A 121 -13.94 8.07 -8.16
N ILE A 122 -13.24 7.36 -7.28
CA ILE A 122 -11.90 7.76 -6.79
C ILE A 122 -10.76 7.40 -7.73
N GLY A 123 -11.08 6.91 -8.95
CA GLY A 123 -10.09 6.61 -9.99
C GLY A 123 -9.28 5.32 -9.74
N ARG A 124 -9.78 4.40 -8.94
CA ARG A 124 -9.17 3.08 -8.77
C ARG A 124 -9.53 2.18 -9.95
N LYS A 125 -8.55 1.38 -10.39
CA LYS A 125 -8.71 0.47 -11.55
C LYS A 125 -9.11 -0.94 -11.16
N HIS A 126 -8.88 -1.32 -9.90
CA HIS A 126 -9.24 -2.63 -9.39
C HIS A 126 -10.71 -2.66 -8.93
N THR A 127 -11.27 -3.85 -8.91
CA THR A 127 -12.60 -4.15 -8.40
C THR A 127 -12.52 -4.87 -7.05
N THR A 128 -13.67 -5.01 -6.40
CA THR A 128 -13.82 -5.85 -5.19
C THR A 128 -13.42 -7.30 -5.47
N GLU A 129 -13.74 -7.84 -6.66
CA GLU A 129 -13.31 -9.18 -7.06
C GLU A 129 -11.80 -9.30 -7.19
N ASP A 130 -11.13 -8.29 -7.76
CA ASP A 130 -9.67 -8.23 -7.83
C ASP A 130 -9.05 -8.25 -6.43
N PHE A 131 -9.66 -7.55 -5.47
CA PHE A 131 -9.21 -7.58 -4.08
C PHE A 131 -9.31 -8.98 -3.48
N TYR A 132 -10.46 -9.64 -3.57
CA TYR A 132 -10.63 -10.99 -3.02
C TYR A 132 -9.65 -11.99 -3.64
N ARG A 133 -9.43 -11.91 -4.95
CA ARG A 133 -8.43 -12.73 -5.66
C ARG A 133 -7.03 -12.45 -5.13
N ALA A 134 -6.63 -11.18 -5.02
CA ALA A 134 -5.32 -10.79 -4.53
C ALA A 134 -5.12 -11.20 -3.07
N TYR A 135 -6.14 -11.07 -2.23
CA TYR A 135 -6.11 -11.49 -0.83
C TYR A 135 -5.94 -13.00 -0.69
N SER A 136 -6.66 -13.79 -1.50
CA SER A 136 -6.49 -15.25 -1.55
C SER A 136 -5.06 -15.64 -1.99
N ILE A 137 -4.49 -14.97 -3.00
CA ILE A 137 -3.09 -15.18 -3.40
C ILE A 137 -2.14 -14.86 -2.25
N ALA A 138 -2.43 -13.78 -1.50
CA ALA A 138 -1.64 -13.38 -0.34
C ALA A 138 -1.69 -14.43 0.78
N GLN A 139 -2.86 -14.93 1.14
CA GLN A 139 -3.03 -15.99 2.13
C GLN A 139 -2.25 -17.26 1.77
N ASN A 140 -2.23 -17.63 0.49
CA ASN A 140 -1.54 -18.82 -0.02
C ASN A 140 -0.03 -18.60 -0.27
N SER A 141 0.48 -17.38 -0.12
CA SER A 141 1.89 -17.05 -0.40
C SER A 141 2.88 -17.53 0.66
N GLY A 142 2.39 -17.85 1.87
CA GLY A 142 3.20 -18.13 3.04
C GLY A 142 3.84 -16.89 3.67
N ILE A 143 3.49 -15.67 3.24
CA ILE A 143 3.83 -14.45 3.94
C ILE A 143 2.96 -14.38 5.19
N LYS A 144 3.58 -14.08 6.34
CA LYS A 144 2.94 -14.24 7.64
C LYS A 144 1.83 -13.21 7.87
N ASP A 145 2.14 -11.94 7.59
CA ASP A 145 1.27 -10.84 7.98
C ASP A 145 0.68 -10.14 6.74
N ILE A 146 -0.65 -10.04 6.72
CA ILE A 146 -1.39 -9.32 5.67
C ILE A 146 -2.07 -8.13 6.32
N ASN A 147 -1.73 -6.93 5.84
CA ASN A 147 -2.38 -5.70 6.21
C ASN A 147 -3.43 -5.31 5.16
N VAL A 148 -4.55 -4.77 5.60
CA VAL A 148 -5.61 -4.24 4.73
C VAL A 148 -5.86 -2.78 5.09
N ASP A 149 -5.74 -1.87 4.11
CA ASP A 149 -6.06 -0.45 4.31
C ASP A 149 -7.44 -0.12 3.75
N LEU A 150 -8.22 0.56 4.57
CA LEU A 150 -9.54 1.13 4.25
C LEU A 150 -9.50 2.64 4.40
N ILE A 151 -10.40 3.34 3.70
CA ILE A 151 -10.56 4.78 3.83
C ILE A 151 -12.01 5.10 4.18
N ALA A 152 -12.23 5.69 5.35
CA ALA A 152 -13.51 6.22 5.76
C ALA A 152 -13.75 7.62 5.18
N GLY A 153 -14.96 7.89 4.71
CA GLY A 153 -15.38 9.20 4.19
C GLY A 153 -14.93 9.48 2.76
N LEU A 154 -14.80 8.44 1.93
CA LEU A 154 -14.59 8.62 0.50
C LEU A 154 -15.76 9.37 -0.14
N PRO A 155 -15.56 10.15 -1.23
CA PRO A 155 -16.65 10.75 -1.98
C PRO A 155 -17.68 9.70 -2.40
N GLY A 156 -18.96 9.97 -2.19
CA GLY A 156 -20.05 9.02 -2.48
C GLY A 156 -20.21 7.87 -1.47
N ASP A 157 -19.34 7.78 -0.47
CA ASP A 157 -19.44 6.76 0.59
C ASP A 157 -20.30 7.27 1.76
N ASP A 158 -21.01 6.35 2.39
CA ASP A 158 -21.81 6.60 3.59
C ASP A 158 -21.42 5.62 4.71
N PHE A 159 -22.05 5.79 5.87
CA PHE A 159 -21.78 4.94 7.02
C PHE A 159 -22.17 3.47 6.76
N GLU A 160 -23.28 3.23 6.08
CA GLU A 160 -23.81 1.90 5.78
C GLU A 160 -22.81 1.12 4.90
N ASN A 161 -22.37 1.69 3.79
CA ASN A 161 -21.38 1.08 2.90
C ASN A 161 -20.05 0.82 3.61
N PHE A 162 -19.58 1.79 4.40
CA PHE A 162 -18.34 1.62 5.16
C PHE A 162 -18.47 0.52 6.23
N SER A 163 -19.61 0.46 6.94
CA SER A 163 -19.84 -0.56 7.97
C SER A 163 -19.89 -1.97 7.38
N GLU A 164 -20.52 -2.16 6.23
CA GLU A 164 -20.48 -3.43 5.50
C GLU A 164 -19.07 -3.79 5.05
N THR A 165 -18.30 -2.80 4.56
CA THR A 165 -16.91 -3.00 4.13
C THR A 165 -16.05 -3.50 5.29
N ILE A 166 -16.07 -2.82 6.45
CA ILE A 166 -15.24 -3.22 7.60
C ILE A 166 -15.65 -4.58 8.16
N ASP A 167 -16.94 -4.91 8.19
CA ASP A 167 -17.42 -6.21 8.66
C ASP A 167 -16.92 -7.35 7.75
N LYS A 168 -17.04 -7.19 6.42
CA LYS A 168 -16.50 -8.15 5.44
C LYS A 168 -14.98 -8.31 5.55
N ILE A 169 -14.24 -7.23 5.83
CA ILE A 169 -12.78 -7.32 6.02
C ILE A 169 -12.43 -8.04 7.32
N ILE A 170 -13.17 -7.80 8.41
CA ILE A 170 -12.97 -8.52 9.67
C ILE A 170 -13.18 -10.02 9.48
N ASP A 171 -14.18 -10.43 8.71
CA ASP A 171 -14.47 -11.85 8.42
C ASP A 171 -13.32 -12.53 7.64
N LEU A 172 -12.56 -11.78 6.85
CA LEU A 172 -11.36 -12.30 6.19
C LEU A 172 -10.19 -12.52 7.14
N ALA A 173 -10.27 -12.02 8.38
CA ALA A 173 -9.26 -12.14 9.42
C ALA A 173 -7.81 -11.77 8.99
N PRO A 174 -7.56 -10.58 8.39
CA PRO A 174 -6.20 -10.15 8.12
C PRO A 174 -5.42 -9.95 9.43
N SER A 175 -4.09 -9.99 9.37
CA SER A 175 -3.25 -9.75 10.55
C SER A 175 -3.38 -8.33 11.09
N ASN A 176 -3.68 -7.37 10.21
CA ASN A 176 -3.86 -5.97 10.58
C ASN A 176 -4.88 -5.29 9.65
N ILE A 177 -5.65 -4.36 10.22
CA ILE A 177 -6.58 -3.50 9.50
C ILE A 177 -6.20 -2.05 9.82
N THR A 178 -5.95 -1.26 8.79
CA THR A 178 -5.69 0.18 8.93
C THR A 178 -6.86 0.96 8.36
N VAL A 179 -7.44 1.84 9.14
CA VAL A 179 -8.51 2.73 8.70
C VAL A 179 -7.98 4.16 8.63
N HIS A 180 -7.92 4.69 7.42
CA HIS A 180 -7.58 6.09 7.15
C HIS A 180 -8.85 6.91 7.02
N THR A 181 -8.77 8.21 7.36
CA THR A 181 -9.82 9.17 7.01
C THR A 181 -9.47 9.89 5.72
N PHE A 182 -10.46 10.05 4.86
CA PHE A 182 -10.26 10.80 3.62
C PHE A 182 -9.97 12.28 3.91
N TYR A 183 -8.93 12.81 3.30
CA TYR A 183 -8.56 14.21 3.39
C TYR A 183 -8.25 14.80 2.02
N VAL A 184 -8.90 15.89 1.67
CA VAL A 184 -8.70 16.59 0.39
C VAL A 184 -7.55 17.57 0.49
N LYS A 185 -6.48 17.33 -0.24
CA LYS A 185 -5.37 18.29 -0.35
C LYS A 185 -5.78 19.45 -1.27
N LYS A 186 -5.37 20.70 -0.93
CA LYS A 186 -5.66 21.92 -1.68
C LYS A 186 -5.36 21.88 -3.19
N ALA A 187 -4.45 21.01 -3.62
CA ALA A 187 -4.04 20.83 -5.02
C ALA A 187 -4.71 19.63 -5.72
N SER A 188 -5.70 19.00 -5.11
CA SER A 188 -6.36 17.83 -5.70
C SER A 188 -7.34 18.22 -6.80
N ASP A 189 -7.52 17.34 -7.79
CA ASP A 189 -8.48 17.56 -8.88
C ASP A 189 -9.94 17.57 -8.39
N ALA A 190 -10.22 16.99 -7.22
CA ALA A 190 -11.52 17.04 -6.56
C ALA A 190 -11.95 18.48 -6.23
N LEU A 191 -11.01 19.34 -5.80
CA LEU A 191 -11.29 20.77 -5.55
C LEU A 191 -11.46 21.57 -6.85
N LYS A 192 -10.73 21.21 -7.92
CA LYS A 192 -10.81 21.90 -9.21
C LYS A 192 -12.15 21.70 -9.90
N ASN A 193 -12.84 20.60 -9.62
CA ASN A 193 -14.10 20.24 -10.27
C ASN A 193 -15.34 20.70 -9.51
N ASN A 194 -15.20 21.63 -8.53
CA ASN A 194 -16.30 22.13 -7.70
C ASN A 194 -17.23 21.03 -7.13
N LYS A 195 -16.78 19.81 -7.02
CA LYS A 195 -17.52 18.76 -6.31
C LYS A 195 -17.53 19.16 -4.84
N GLU A 196 -18.70 19.18 -4.24
CA GLU A 196 -18.89 19.40 -2.80
C GLU A 196 -18.21 18.27 -2.02
N VAL A 197 -16.90 18.36 -1.89
CA VAL A 197 -16.06 17.36 -1.22
C VAL A 197 -16.25 17.42 0.31
N TYR A 198 -17.03 18.40 0.79
CA TYR A 198 -17.27 18.65 2.21
C TYR A 198 -18.63 18.17 2.71
N SER A 199 -19.46 17.55 1.88
CA SER A 199 -20.78 17.08 2.32
C SER A 199 -20.75 15.68 2.96
N ALA A 200 -19.64 14.99 2.96
CA ALA A 200 -19.47 13.90 3.90
C ALA A 200 -19.53 14.56 5.29
N SER A 201 -20.72 14.61 5.85
CA SER A 201 -20.96 15.18 7.17
C SER A 201 -19.88 14.62 8.10
N GLY A 202 -19.15 15.49 8.78
CA GLY A 202 -18.13 15.05 9.73
C GLY A 202 -18.66 14.02 10.73
N GLY A 203 -19.99 13.89 10.82
CA GLY A 203 -20.72 12.88 11.56
C GLY A 203 -20.54 11.46 11.02
N ASP A 204 -20.60 11.23 9.72
CA ASP A 204 -20.53 9.87 9.17
C ASP A 204 -19.10 9.34 9.18
N VAL A 205 -18.10 10.17 8.93
CA VAL A 205 -16.69 9.77 9.08
C VAL A 205 -16.39 9.42 10.53
N ALA A 206 -16.84 10.23 11.49
CA ALA A 206 -16.65 9.96 12.91
C ALA A 206 -17.34 8.67 13.36
N LYS A 207 -18.58 8.42 12.88
CA LYS A 207 -19.30 7.15 13.11
C LYS A 207 -18.55 5.96 12.54
N SER A 208 -18.07 6.06 11.29
CA SER A 208 -17.32 5.01 10.59
C SER A 208 -16.05 4.64 11.34
N VAL A 209 -15.26 5.64 11.78
CA VAL A 209 -14.06 5.42 12.58
C VAL A 209 -14.39 4.79 13.92
N SER A 210 -15.38 5.30 14.63
CA SER A 210 -15.81 4.74 15.93
C SER A 210 -16.33 3.31 15.79
N TYR A 211 -17.13 3.04 14.76
CA TYR A 211 -17.62 1.69 14.45
C TYR A 211 -16.46 0.72 14.17
N SER A 212 -15.50 1.13 13.34
CA SER A 212 -14.34 0.29 13.03
C SER A 212 -13.53 -0.05 14.28
N GLN A 213 -13.30 0.91 15.17
CA GLN A 213 -12.59 0.70 16.44
C GLN A 213 -13.32 -0.30 17.35
N ILE A 214 -14.65 -0.18 17.46
CA ILE A 214 -15.46 -1.08 18.26
C ILE A 214 -15.46 -2.48 17.68
N LYS A 215 -15.74 -2.62 16.38
CA LYS A 215 -15.85 -3.92 15.70
C LYS A 215 -14.52 -4.66 15.67
N THR A 216 -13.42 -3.99 15.36
CA THR A 216 -12.09 -4.61 15.37
C THR A 216 -11.67 -5.05 16.78
N LYS A 217 -11.99 -4.25 17.81
CA LYS A 217 -11.75 -4.63 19.21
C LYS A 217 -12.54 -5.89 19.60
N PHE A 218 -13.83 -5.98 19.24
CA PHE A 218 -14.66 -7.17 19.49
C PHE A 218 -14.14 -8.39 18.72
N ALA A 219 -13.57 -8.22 17.55
CA ALA A 219 -12.93 -9.27 16.76
C ALA A 219 -11.52 -9.66 17.28
N GLY A 220 -11.06 -9.07 18.40
CA GLY A 220 -9.80 -9.42 19.05
C GLY A 220 -8.58 -8.63 18.57
N TYR A 221 -8.74 -7.66 17.67
CA TYR A 221 -7.64 -6.79 17.28
C TYR A 221 -7.25 -5.83 18.41
N ARG A 222 -5.96 -5.49 18.45
CA ARG A 222 -5.42 -4.49 19.38
C ARG A 222 -4.87 -3.31 18.60
N PRO A 223 -4.94 -2.07 19.14
CA PRO A 223 -4.31 -0.92 18.51
C PRO A 223 -2.82 -1.18 18.28
N TYR A 224 -2.36 -0.92 17.06
CA TYR A 224 -0.97 -1.09 16.66
C TYR A 224 -0.23 0.26 16.60
N TYR A 225 -0.94 1.32 16.17
CA TYR A 225 -0.51 2.71 16.27
C TYR A 225 -1.55 3.51 17.06
N MET A 226 -1.08 4.44 17.86
CA MET A 226 -1.88 5.47 18.50
C MET A 226 -1.45 6.84 18.02
#